data_6f583994e264d54c1e26ab82544c4a5c
#
_entry.id   6f583994e264d54c1e26ab82544c4a5c
#
_cell.length_a   1.000
_cell.length_b   1.000
_cell.length_c   1.000
_cell.angle_alpha   90.00
_cell.angle_beta   90.00
_cell.angle_gamma   90.00
#
_symmetry.space_group_name_H-M   'P 1'
#
loop_
_entity.id
_entity.type
_entity.pdbx_description
1 polymer ?
#
loop_
_entity_poly.entity_id
_entity_poly.type
_entity_poly.pdbx_seq_one_letter_code
_entity_poly.pdbx_strand_id
1 'polypeptide(L)'
;MPAVDVKEREQLRDVWRKLHEYCTARGWRGYDPYDGLNSPLARVLPGKFARQAWTQLHRRSPVNLRPLCGIEPTLNAKTLALAVLGSRDEKLLDELEKLRTTSGGWGYPFDWQSRAFFVSRGTPNLICTVFGARAYERLGRKCDVSVIEKQLLRERNGERWLAYVPQTDSQVHNINMLGAALLGRRDCMEFSVKRQRADGSWPYGEAANQRWIDNFHTGYNLVALKDYEARTGDHSFAESAERGFAFWERTFWRADGAPRYYHEEDYPLDTHCSAQAILTCLAFGRIEKAVTAARWAVENMWDKLGFFWYQRGRYCANHLSYVRWTQAWMYYALAELLPVIEKT
;
A
#
# COMPACT_ATOMS: atom_id res chain seq x y z
N MET A 1 6.48 22.06 19.92
CA MET A 1 5.37 21.61 19.05
C MET A 1 4.07 21.99 19.73
N PRO A 2 3.07 22.62 19.05
CA PRO A 2 1.75 22.72 19.64
C PRO A 2 1.22 21.30 19.88
N ALA A 3 0.75 21.04 21.10
CA ALA A 3 0.16 19.76 21.45
C ALA A 3 -1.08 19.53 20.56
N VAL A 4 -1.20 18.32 19.99
CA VAL A 4 -2.43 17.93 19.29
C VAL A 4 -3.60 18.03 20.26
N ASP A 5 -4.69 18.66 19.87
CA ASP A 5 -5.87 18.87 20.73
C ASP A 5 -6.38 17.52 21.29
N VAL A 6 -6.71 17.51 22.57
CA VAL A 6 -7.23 16.30 23.26
C VAL A 6 -8.44 15.74 22.54
N LYS A 7 -9.38 16.60 22.09
CA LYS A 7 -10.57 16.18 21.33
C LYS A 7 -10.21 15.50 20.01
N GLU A 8 -9.22 16.01 19.31
CA GLU A 8 -8.75 15.43 18.06
C GLU A 8 -8.13 14.04 18.29
N ARG A 9 -7.32 13.89 19.33
CA ARG A 9 -6.75 12.58 19.72
C ARG A 9 -7.85 11.56 20.04
N GLU A 10 -8.85 11.97 20.81
CA GLU A 10 -10.00 11.13 21.16
C GLU A 10 -10.81 10.74 19.91
N GLN A 11 -11.03 11.67 18.98
CA GLN A 11 -11.71 11.43 17.73
C GLN A 11 -10.95 10.40 16.86
N LEU A 12 -9.65 10.56 16.68
CA LEU A 12 -8.82 9.63 15.91
C LEU A 12 -8.81 8.23 16.54
N ARG A 13 -8.77 8.14 17.87
CA ARG A 13 -8.85 6.87 18.61
C ARG A 13 -10.22 6.20 18.41
N ASP A 14 -11.31 6.95 18.49
CA ASP A 14 -12.68 6.43 18.27
C ASP A 14 -12.84 5.92 16.83
N VAL A 15 -12.35 6.66 15.84
CA VAL A 15 -12.32 6.24 14.43
C VAL A 15 -11.52 4.95 14.26
N TRP A 16 -10.33 4.85 14.85
CA TRP A 16 -9.51 3.64 14.79
C TRP A 16 -10.22 2.43 15.41
N ARG A 17 -10.86 2.61 16.58
CA ARG A 17 -11.64 1.57 17.25
C ARG A 17 -12.81 1.11 16.41
N LYS A 18 -13.62 2.04 15.87
CA LYS A 18 -14.78 1.72 15.02
C LYS A 18 -14.37 1.02 13.72
N LEU A 19 -13.23 1.43 13.15
CA LEU A 19 -12.66 0.78 11.96
C LEU A 19 -12.22 -0.66 12.28
N HIS A 20 -11.62 -0.88 13.45
CA HIS A 20 -11.29 -2.22 13.95
C HIS A 20 -12.54 -3.09 14.07
N GLU A 21 -13.59 -2.60 14.73
CA GLU A 21 -14.87 -3.28 14.89
C GLU A 21 -15.50 -3.63 13.53
N TYR A 22 -15.51 -2.67 12.60
CA TYR A 22 -16.00 -2.87 11.24
C TYR A 22 -15.28 -4.00 10.50
N CYS A 23 -13.95 -4.02 10.55
CA CYS A 23 -13.13 -5.03 9.88
C CYS A 23 -13.23 -6.40 10.56
N THR A 24 -13.20 -6.45 11.89
CA THR A 24 -13.29 -7.67 12.69
C THR A 24 -14.65 -8.36 12.51
N ALA A 25 -15.76 -7.61 12.52
CA ALA A 25 -17.09 -8.14 12.27
C ALA A 25 -17.23 -8.83 10.89
N ARG A 26 -16.30 -8.53 9.96
CA ARG A 26 -16.21 -9.14 8.62
C ARG A 26 -15.11 -10.18 8.50
N GLY A 27 -14.43 -10.52 9.59
CA GLY A 27 -13.28 -11.40 9.58
C GLY A 27 -12.17 -10.90 8.65
N TRP A 28 -12.01 -9.58 8.49
CA TRP A 28 -11.08 -8.92 7.58
C TRP A 28 -11.26 -9.29 6.10
N ARG A 29 -12.42 -9.87 5.74
CA ARG A 29 -12.81 -10.17 4.36
C ARG A 29 -13.44 -8.94 3.71
N GLY A 30 -13.23 -8.82 2.40
CA GLY A 30 -13.86 -7.74 1.64
C GLY A 30 -13.55 -7.81 0.16
N TYR A 31 -14.12 -6.87 -0.55
CA TYR A 31 -13.83 -6.64 -1.96
C TYR A 31 -12.50 -5.89 -2.14
N ASP A 32 -11.99 -5.96 -3.36
CA ASP A 32 -10.76 -5.29 -3.79
C ASP A 32 -11.00 -4.50 -5.08
N PRO A 33 -10.36 -3.34 -5.30
CA PRO A 33 -10.51 -2.63 -6.57
C PRO A 33 -10.11 -3.46 -7.80
N TYR A 34 -9.30 -4.49 -7.61
CA TYR A 34 -8.72 -5.31 -8.69
C TYR A 34 -9.25 -6.74 -8.77
N ASP A 35 -10.25 -7.10 -7.97
CA ASP A 35 -10.82 -8.45 -7.88
C ASP A 35 -11.81 -8.81 -9.00
N GLY A 36 -12.02 -7.93 -9.97
CA GLY A 36 -13.01 -8.11 -11.05
C GLY A 36 -12.87 -9.44 -11.79
N LEU A 37 -11.66 -9.97 -11.93
CA LEU A 37 -11.41 -11.25 -12.61
C LEU A 37 -11.78 -12.48 -11.75
N ASN A 38 -12.23 -12.31 -10.51
CA ASN A 38 -12.85 -13.38 -9.72
C ASN A 38 -14.27 -13.73 -10.18
N SER A 39 -14.89 -12.88 -11.01
CA SER A 39 -16.19 -13.16 -11.60
C SER A 39 -16.15 -14.41 -12.48
N PRO A 40 -17.12 -15.33 -12.35
CA PRO A 40 -17.28 -16.40 -13.33
C PRO A 40 -17.45 -15.89 -14.78
N LEU A 41 -18.04 -14.71 -14.95
CA LEU A 41 -18.20 -14.05 -16.26
C LEU A 41 -16.86 -13.63 -16.87
N ALA A 42 -15.83 -13.40 -16.05
CA ALA A 42 -14.51 -13.01 -16.54
C ALA A 42 -13.79 -14.16 -17.30
N ARG A 43 -14.23 -15.41 -17.12
CA ARG A 43 -13.61 -16.59 -17.78
C ARG A 43 -13.73 -16.57 -19.30
N VAL A 44 -14.77 -15.93 -19.83
CA VAL A 44 -15.00 -15.81 -21.27
C VAL A 44 -14.42 -14.53 -21.89
N LEU A 45 -13.75 -13.68 -21.10
CA LEU A 45 -13.19 -12.43 -21.60
C LEU A 45 -11.95 -12.67 -22.48
N PRO A 46 -11.98 -12.27 -23.75
CA PRO A 46 -10.88 -12.49 -24.68
C PRO A 46 -9.73 -11.50 -24.41
N GLY A 47 -8.55 -12.02 -24.13
CA GLY A 47 -7.32 -11.25 -24.15
C GLY A 47 -7.18 -10.17 -23.06
N LYS A 48 -6.07 -9.46 -23.12
CA LYS A 48 -5.63 -8.47 -22.12
C LYS A 48 -6.58 -7.29 -21.97
N PHE A 49 -7.01 -6.72 -23.10
CA PHE A 49 -7.81 -5.49 -23.10
C PHE A 49 -9.21 -5.68 -22.48
N ALA A 50 -9.87 -6.80 -22.80
CA ALA A 50 -11.18 -7.12 -22.22
C ALA A 50 -11.06 -7.31 -20.69
N ARG A 51 -10.05 -8.04 -20.21
CA ARG A 51 -9.78 -8.20 -18.78
C ARG A 51 -9.48 -6.87 -18.08
N GLN A 52 -8.72 -5.99 -18.72
CA GLN A 52 -8.46 -4.65 -18.19
C GLN A 52 -9.73 -3.80 -18.13
N ALA A 53 -10.52 -3.76 -19.19
CA ALA A 53 -11.78 -3.02 -19.23
C ALA A 53 -12.76 -3.51 -18.16
N TRP A 54 -12.88 -4.82 -17.98
CA TRP A 54 -13.70 -5.44 -16.94
C TRP A 54 -13.25 -5.03 -15.53
N THR A 55 -11.94 -5.10 -15.26
CA THR A 55 -11.37 -4.66 -13.98
C THR A 55 -11.61 -3.15 -13.75
N GLN A 56 -11.47 -2.33 -14.81
CA GLN A 56 -11.71 -0.88 -14.69
C GLN A 56 -13.18 -0.55 -14.47
N LEU A 57 -14.12 -1.30 -15.06
CA LEU A 57 -15.56 -1.17 -14.79
C LEU A 57 -15.83 -1.32 -13.29
N HIS A 58 -15.37 -2.41 -12.67
CA HIS A 58 -15.56 -2.66 -11.23
C HIS A 58 -14.85 -1.65 -10.35
N ARG A 59 -13.66 -1.21 -10.75
CA ARG A 59 -12.86 -0.25 -9.97
C ARG A 59 -13.48 1.14 -9.97
N ARG A 60 -14.01 1.60 -11.13
CA ARG A 60 -14.51 2.98 -11.30
C ARG A 60 -15.99 3.14 -10.96
N SER A 61 -16.75 2.06 -10.96
CA SER A 61 -18.16 2.11 -10.61
C SER A 61 -18.35 2.59 -9.17
N PRO A 62 -19.17 3.61 -8.92
CA PRO A 62 -19.54 4.02 -7.57
C PRO A 62 -20.55 3.06 -6.93
N VAL A 63 -21.15 2.17 -7.73
CA VAL A 63 -22.05 1.11 -7.28
C VAL A 63 -21.30 -0.21 -7.24
N ASN A 64 -21.52 -0.99 -6.18
CA ASN A 64 -20.91 -2.31 -6.05
C ASN A 64 -21.59 -3.33 -6.97
N LEU A 65 -21.01 -3.56 -8.15
CA LEU A 65 -21.47 -4.53 -9.12
C LEU A 65 -21.03 -5.98 -8.81
N ARG A 66 -20.16 -6.18 -7.84
CA ARG A 66 -19.53 -7.47 -7.55
C ARG A 66 -20.50 -8.58 -7.19
N PRO A 67 -21.50 -8.37 -6.29
CA PRO A 67 -22.48 -9.41 -5.99
C PRO A 67 -23.27 -9.87 -7.24
N LEU A 68 -23.63 -8.93 -8.11
CA LEU A 68 -24.34 -9.24 -9.37
C LEU A 68 -23.46 -10.02 -10.36
N CYS A 69 -22.14 -9.85 -10.26
CA CYS A 69 -21.17 -10.54 -11.12
C CYS A 69 -20.60 -11.82 -10.47
N GLY A 70 -21.16 -12.28 -9.35
CA GLY A 70 -20.71 -13.49 -8.66
C GLY A 70 -19.30 -13.38 -8.05
N ILE A 71 -18.87 -12.16 -7.68
CA ILE A 71 -17.61 -11.94 -6.98
C ILE A 71 -17.90 -11.91 -5.48
N GLU A 72 -17.26 -12.83 -4.75
CA GLU A 72 -17.39 -12.93 -3.29
C GLU A 72 -16.31 -12.13 -2.56
N PRO A 73 -16.59 -11.63 -1.33
CA PRO A 73 -15.59 -11.02 -0.46
C PRO A 73 -14.50 -12.02 -0.11
N THR A 74 -13.23 -11.66 -0.34
CA THR A 74 -12.08 -12.54 -0.10
C THR A 74 -11.22 -12.05 1.06
N LEU A 75 -10.50 -12.99 1.67
CA LEU A 75 -9.42 -12.70 2.62
C LEU A 75 -8.13 -12.51 1.84
N ASN A 76 -7.41 -11.42 2.10
CA ASN A 76 -6.19 -11.08 1.40
C ASN A 76 -5.02 -11.07 2.38
N ALA A 77 -3.91 -11.72 2.03
CA ALA A 77 -2.72 -11.80 2.88
C ALA A 77 -2.19 -10.42 3.29
N LYS A 78 -2.17 -9.45 2.37
CA LYS A 78 -1.76 -8.08 2.69
C LYS A 78 -2.73 -7.39 3.65
N THR A 79 -4.02 -7.69 3.60
CA THR A 79 -5.00 -7.20 4.60
C THR A 79 -4.65 -7.68 5.99
N LEU A 80 -4.43 -9.00 6.15
CA LEU A 80 -4.06 -9.57 7.44
C LEU A 80 -2.73 -9.04 7.95
N ALA A 81 -1.73 -8.92 7.06
CA ALA A 81 -0.44 -8.36 7.44
C ALA A 81 -0.57 -6.93 7.99
N LEU A 82 -1.33 -6.06 7.33
CA LEU A 82 -1.61 -4.69 7.81
C LEU A 82 -2.42 -4.68 9.10
N ALA A 83 -3.36 -5.62 9.24
CA ALA A 83 -4.13 -5.78 10.47
C ALA A 83 -3.24 -6.18 11.66
N VAL A 84 -2.31 -7.14 11.48
CA VAL A 84 -1.30 -7.50 12.49
C VAL A 84 -0.40 -6.33 12.83
N LEU A 85 0.07 -5.58 11.83
CA LEU A 85 0.91 -4.40 12.04
C LEU A 85 0.20 -3.36 12.91
N GLY A 86 -1.11 -3.20 12.76
CA GLY A 86 -1.91 -2.24 13.54
C GLY A 86 -2.40 -2.75 14.88
N SER A 87 -2.68 -4.06 15.04
CA SER A 87 -3.27 -4.63 16.27
C SER A 87 -2.29 -5.40 17.15
N ARG A 88 -1.23 -5.96 16.57
CA ARG A 88 -0.35 -6.96 17.19
C ARG A 88 -1.09 -8.25 17.60
N ASP A 89 -2.17 -8.59 16.92
CA ASP A 89 -2.97 -9.77 17.21
C ASP A 89 -2.33 -11.02 16.58
N GLU A 90 -1.91 -11.96 17.44
CA GLU A 90 -1.29 -13.23 17.01
C GLU A 90 -2.27 -14.13 16.24
N LYS A 91 -3.58 -14.07 16.53
CA LYS A 91 -4.59 -14.86 15.80
C LYS A 91 -4.67 -14.45 14.33
N LEU A 92 -4.51 -13.15 14.06
CA LEU A 92 -4.46 -12.66 12.68
C LEU A 92 -3.18 -13.10 11.97
N LEU A 93 -2.06 -13.25 12.70
CA LEU A 93 -0.83 -13.82 12.14
C LEU A 93 -1.01 -15.29 11.78
N ASP A 94 -1.69 -16.08 12.62
CA ASP A 94 -2.00 -17.48 12.33
C ASP A 94 -2.90 -17.62 11.10
N GLU A 95 -3.88 -16.72 10.92
CA GLU A 95 -4.70 -16.66 9.69
C GLU A 95 -3.87 -16.25 8.47
N LEU A 96 -2.91 -15.34 8.63
CA LEU A 96 -1.98 -14.96 7.57
C LEU A 96 -1.12 -16.16 7.13
N GLU A 97 -0.62 -16.96 8.07
CA GLU A 97 0.20 -18.14 7.76
C GLU A 97 -0.59 -19.17 6.93
N LYS A 98 -1.88 -19.37 7.20
CA LYS A 98 -2.75 -20.27 6.39
C LYS A 98 -2.85 -19.84 4.91
N LEU A 99 -2.59 -18.56 4.59
CA LEU A 99 -2.58 -18.04 3.22
C LEU A 99 -1.20 -18.13 2.56
N ARG A 100 -0.18 -18.63 3.28
CA ARG A 100 1.16 -18.79 2.74
C ARG A 100 1.17 -19.81 1.62
N THR A 101 1.84 -19.49 0.53
CA THR A 101 1.96 -20.43 -0.60
C THR A 101 2.98 -21.52 -0.30
N THR A 102 2.91 -22.63 -1.02
CA THR A 102 3.88 -23.73 -0.90
C THR A 102 5.31 -23.28 -1.24
N SER A 103 5.48 -22.23 -2.01
CA SER A 103 6.79 -21.66 -2.33
C SER A 103 7.33 -20.69 -1.26
N GLY A 104 6.57 -20.42 -0.19
CA GLY A 104 7.05 -19.69 0.99
C GLY A 104 6.69 -18.19 1.05
N GLY A 105 6.01 -17.65 0.05
CA GLY A 105 5.54 -16.24 0.04
C GLY A 105 4.03 -16.13 0.06
N TRP A 106 3.51 -14.92 -0.13
CA TRP A 106 2.08 -14.64 -0.21
C TRP A 106 1.71 -13.95 -1.52
N GLY A 107 0.51 -14.24 -2.01
CA GLY A 107 -0.07 -13.67 -3.24
C GLY A 107 -1.45 -13.06 -3.04
N TYR A 108 -2.01 -12.52 -4.12
CA TYR A 108 -3.38 -12.04 -4.11
C TYR A 108 -4.39 -13.19 -4.24
N PRO A 109 -5.58 -13.09 -3.62
CA PRO A 109 -6.64 -14.08 -3.74
C PRO A 109 -7.46 -13.95 -5.04
N PHE A 110 -6.92 -13.28 -6.04
CA PHE A 110 -7.57 -13.02 -7.34
C PHE A 110 -6.55 -12.98 -8.47
N ASP A 111 -7.03 -13.30 -9.68
CA ASP A 111 -6.28 -13.06 -10.91
C ASP A 111 -6.17 -11.56 -11.17
N TRP A 112 -4.99 -11.10 -11.54
CA TRP A 112 -4.74 -9.68 -11.76
C TRP A 112 -4.12 -9.41 -13.12
N GLN A 113 -4.84 -8.63 -13.96
CA GLN A 113 -4.31 -8.09 -15.19
C GLN A 113 -3.84 -6.66 -14.99
N SER A 114 -2.53 -6.48 -14.84
CA SER A 114 -1.90 -5.16 -14.83
C SER A 114 -1.77 -4.59 -16.25
N ARG A 115 -1.26 -3.36 -16.36
CA ARG A 115 -0.90 -2.78 -17.66
C ARG A 115 0.24 -3.55 -18.34
N ALA A 116 1.14 -4.14 -17.55
CA ALA A 116 2.37 -4.75 -18.05
C ALA A 116 2.29 -6.30 -18.12
N PHE A 117 1.66 -6.96 -17.16
CA PHE A 117 1.66 -8.42 -17.02
C PHE A 117 0.36 -8.95 -16.40
N PHE A 118 0.15 -10.25 -16.54
CA PHE A 118 -0.91 -11.00 -15.87
C PHE A 118 -0.33 -11.81 -14.72
N VAL A 119 -1.06 -11.91 -13.63
CA VAL A 119 -0.69 -12.68 -12.42
C VAL A 119 -1.87 -13.55 -12.04
N SER A 120 -1.65 -14.84 -11.96
CA SER A 120 -2.66 -15.79 -11.48
C SER A 120 -2.84 -15.67 -9.98
N ARG A 121 -4.04 -15.93 -9.51
CA ARG A 121 -4.38 -16.06 -8.09
C ARG A 121 -3.35 -16.94 -7.37
N GLY A 122 -2.98 -16.54 -6.15
CA GLY A 122 -2.05 -17.28 -5.31
C GLY A 122 -0.58 -17.20 -5.72
N THR A 123 -0.24 -16.57 -6.85
CA THR A 123 1.15 -16.34 -7.22
C THR A 123 1.83 -15.48 -6.16
N PRO A 124 2.94 -15.92 -5.54
CA PRO A 124 3.68 -15.10 -4.60
C PRO A 124 4.10 -13.79 -5.27
N ASN A 125 3.87 -12.70 -4.59
CA ASN A 125 4.35 -11.40 -5.05
C ASN A 125 5.10 -10.68 -3.94
N LEU A 126 6.02 -9.82 -4.35
CA LEU A 126 6.94 -9.18 -3.42
C LEU A 126 6.21 -8.33 -2.37
N ILE A 127 5.18 -7.59 -2.78
CA ILE A 127 4.47 -6.68 -1.86
C ILE A 127 3.73 -7.43 -0.75
N CYS A 128 3.03 -8.52 -1.06
CA CYS A 128 2.36 -9.34 -0.05
C CYS A 128 3.39 -10.02 0.87
N THR A 129 4.51 -10.49 0.31
CA THR A 129 5.56 -11.18 1.06
C THR A 129 6.30 -10.23 2.00
N VAL A 130 6.62 -9.00 1.57
CA VAL A 130 7.25 -7.99 2.44
C VAL A 130 6.34 -7.63 3.61
N PHE A 131 5.06 -7.35 3.36
CA PHE A 131 4.14 -7.01 4.46
C PHE A 131 3.86 -8.20 5.36
N GLY A 132 3.79 -9.43 4.81
CA GLY A 132 3.73 -10.65 5.60
C GLY A 132 4.91 -10.78 6.55
N ALA A 133 6.13 -10.64 6.05
CA ALA A 133 7.35 -10.69 6.87
C ALA A 133 7.37 -9.61 7.97
N ARG A 134 6.99 -8.38 7.64
CA ARG A 134 6.89 -7.28 8.63
C ARG A 134 5.86 -7.57 9.72
N ALA A 135 4.76 -8.28 9.41
CA ALA A 135 3.80 -8.70 10.41
C ALA A 135 4.42 -9.71 11.42
N TYR A 136 5.25 -10.63 10.94
CA TYR A 136 6.02 -11.52 11.82
C TYR A 136 7.00 -10.73 12.70
N GLU A 137 7.78 -9.83 12.10
CA GLU A 137 8.72 -8.97 12.83
C GLU A 137 8.04 -8.12 13.90
N ARG A 138 6.82 -7.61 13.62
CA ARG A 138 6.03 -6.83 14.57
C ARG A 138 5.71 -7.57 15.86
N LEU A 139 5.62 -8.90 15.79
CA LEU A 139 5.39 -9.80 16.91
C LEU A 139 6.69 -10.48 17.42
N GLY A 140 7.86 -10.00 16.98
CA GLY A 140 9.16 -10.56 17.37
C GLY A 140 9.41 -11.97 16.80
N ARG A 141 8.64 -12.40 15.77
CA ARG A 141 8.76 -13.73 15.16
C ARG A 141 9.60 -13.68 13.89
N LYS A 142 10.34 -14.74 13.62
CA LYS A 142 11.10 -14.87 12.35
C LYS A 142 10.20 -15.39 11.24
N CYS A 143 10.41 -14.88 10.03
CA CYS A 143 9.75 -15.33 8.82
C CYS A 143 10.82 -15.72 7.77
N ASP A 144 10.67 -16.91 7.18
CA ASP A 144 11.50 -17.27 6.02
C ASP A 144 11.02 -16.51 4.79
N VAL A 145 11.86 -15.64 4.29
CA VAL A 145 11.64 -14.82 3.10
C VAL A 145 12.57 -15.19 1.94
N SER A 146 13.23 -16.36 2.03
CA SER A 146 14.17 -16.84 1.00
C SER A 146 13.55 -16.93 -0.41
N VAL A 147 12.21 -17.07 -0.48
CA VAL A 147 11.44 -17.01 -1.74
C VAL A 147 11.70 -15.74 -2.52
N ILE A 148 11.96 -14.59 -1.84
CA ILE A 148 12.23 -13.32 -2.50
C ILE A 148 13.52 -13.44 -3.33
N GLU A 149 14.61 -13.89 -2.72
CA GLU A 149 15.88 -14.03 -3.45
C GLU A 149 15.83 -15.14 -4.49
N LYS A 150 15.25 -16.29 -4.16
CA LYS A 150 15.16 -17.44 -5.06
C LYS A 150 14.31 -17.20 -6.31
N GLN A 151 13.23 -16.42 -6.21
CA GLN A 151 12.24 -16.31 -7.28
C GLN A 151 12.10 -14.90 -7.86
N LEU A 152 12.45 -13.85 -7.12
CA LEU A 152 12.18 -12.46 -7.52
C LEU A 152 13.44 -11.65 -7.81
N LEU A 153 14.62 -12.08 -7.36
CA LEU A 153 15.88 -11.41 -7.68
C LEU A 153 16.18 -11.53 -9.18
N ARG A 154 16.53 -10.41 -9.80
CA ARG A 154 16.95 -10.31 -11.19
C ARG A 154 18.31 -9.66 -11.27
N GLU A 155 19.06 -10.03 -12.30
CA GLU A 155 20.35 -9.43 -12.62
C GLU A 155 20.46 -9.22 -14.14
N ARG A 156 20.91 -8.05 -14.55
CA ARG A 156 21.22 -7.71 -15.95
C ARG A 156 22.27 -6.61 -15.99
N ASN A 157 23.31 -6.80 -16.78
CA ASN A 157 24.39 -5.80 -16.98
C ASN A 157 25.03 -5.33 -15.66
N GLY A 158 25.20 -6.23 -14.69
CA GLY A 158 25.79 -5.92 -13.39
C GLY A 158 24.85 -5.18 -12.42
N GLU A 159 23.63 -4.87 -12.81
CA GLU A 159 22.61 -4.31 -11.92
C GLU A 159 21.67 -5.38 -11.41
N ARG A 160 21.26 -5.27 -10.14
CA ARG A 160 20.31 -6.18 -9.49
C ARG A 160 19.09 -5.46 -9.00
N TRP A 161 17.93 -6.10 -9.17
CA TRP A 161 16.63 -5.61 -8.66
C TRP A 161 15.71 -6.76 -8.30
N LEU A 162 14.66 -6.44 -7.56
CA LEU A 162 13.61 -7.38 -7.19
C LEU A 162 12.37 -7.14 -8.05
N ALA A 163 11.95 -8.16 -8.79
CA ALA A 163 10.76 -8.14 -9.62
C ALA A 163 9.48 -8.25 -8.80
N TYR A 164 8.34 -7.85 -9.38
CA TYR A 164 7.04 -7.90 -8.70
C TYR A 164 6.58 -9.33 -8.43
N VAL A 165 6.70 -10.21 -9.43
CA VAL A 165 6.31 -11.62 -9.41
C VAL A 165 7.33 -12.47 -10.16
N PRO A 166 7.36 -13.80 -9.93
CA PRO A 166 8.36 -14.70 -10.51
C PRO A 166 8.44 -14.68 -12.04
N GLN A 167 7.31 -14.48 -12.71
CA GLN A 167 7.18 -14.60 -14.17
C GLN A 167 7.57 -13.32 -14.93
N THR A 168 8.08 -12.30 -14.26
CA THR A 168 8.41 -11.01 -14.89
C THR A 168 9.80 -10.52 -14.53
N ASP A 169 10.34 -9.67 -15.40
CA ASP A 169 11.54 -8.87 -15.13
C ASP A 169 11.14 -7.40 -14.81
N SER A 170 9.97 -7.21 -14.20
CA SER A 170 9.43 -5.88 -13.93
C SER A 170 10.37 -5.06 -13.04
N GLN A 171 10.64 -3.83 -13.48
CA GLN A 171 11.47 -2.86 -12.76
C GLN A 171 10.54 -1.79 -12.16
N VAL A 172 9.91 -2.12 -11.03
CA VAL A 172 8.97 -1.27 -10.30
C VAL A 172 9.63 -0.80 -9.02
N HIS A 173 9.85 0.52 -8.89
CA HIS A 173 10.72 1.07 -7.86
C HIS A 173 10.24 0.81 -6.44
N ASN A 174 8.97 1.04 -6.12
CA ASN A 174 8.47 0.81 -4.77
C ASN A 174 8.55 -0.68 -4.36
N ILE A 175 8.33 -1.58 -5.29
CA ILE A 175 8.44 -3.02 -5.04
C ILE A 175 9.89 -3.40 -4.74
N ASN A 176 10.82 -2.97 -5.60
CA ASN A 176 12.23 -3.21 -5.44
C ASN A 176 12.76 -2.66 -4.11
N MET A 177 12.45 -1.37 -3.81
CA MET A 177 12.96 -0.71 -2.60
C MET A 177 12.41 -1.31 -1.32
N LEU A 178 11.13 -1.69 -1.27
CA LEU A 178 10.53 -2.37 -0.12
C LEU A 178 11.18 -3.74 0.15
N GLY A 179 11.45 -4.51 -0.90
CA GLY A 179 12.16 -5.78 -0.77
C GLY A 179 13.64 -5.60 -0.40
N ALA A 180 14.30 -4.61 -1.01
CA ALA A 180 15.68 -4.27 -0.70
C ALA A 180 15.85 -3.85 0.77
N ALA A 181 14.92 -3.05 1.31
CA ALA A 181 14.91 -2.67 2.72
C ALA A 181 14.73 -3.88 3.64
N LEU A 182 13.75 -4.74 3.35
CA LEU A 182 13.50 -5.95 4.16
C LEU A 182 14.73 -6.87 4.23
N LEU A 183 15.44 -7.05 3.10
CA LEU A 183 16.57 -7.95 2.98
C LEU A 183 17.94 -7.30 3.32
N GLY A 184 17.99 -5.98 3.54
CA GLY A 184 19.23 -5.22 3.68
C GLY A 184 20.07 -5.21 2.40
N ARG A 185 19.46 -5.35 1.21
CA ARG A 185 20.13 -5.47 -0.09
C ARG A 185 20.48 -4.10 -0.66
N ARG A 186 21.74 -3.68 -0.43
CA ARG A 186 22.27 -2.42 -0.95
C ARG A 186 22.22 -2.34 -2.48
N ASP A 187 22.64 -3.38 -3.18
CA ASP A 187 22.68 -3.45 -4.65
C ASP A 187 21.29 -3.23 -5.27
N CYS A 188 20.24 -3.84 -4.71
CA CYS A 188 18.88 -3.64 -5.15
C CYS A 188 18.35 -2.23 -4.80
N MET A 189 18.71 -1.67 -3.63
CA MET A 189 18.35 -0.30 -3.28
C MET A 189 18.99 0.70 -4.24
N GLU A 190 20.28 0.54 -4.52
CA GLU A 190 21.03 1.37 -5.47
C GLU A 190 20.41 1.40 -6.86
N PHE A 191 19.87 0.29 -7.35
CA PHE A 191 19.17 0.21 -8.62
C PHE A 191 18.08 1.27 -8.74
N SER A 192 17.24 1.45 -7.73
CA SER A 192 16.17 2.44 -7.74
C SER A 192 16.67 3.85 -7.42
N VAL A 193 17.64 3.99 -6.52
CA VAL A 193 18.22 5.30 -6.17
C VAL A 193 18.89 5.95 -7.38
N LYS A 194 19.66 5.20 -8.19
CA LYS A 194 20.28 5.70 -9.43
C LYS A 194 19.26 6.21 -10.47
N ARG A 195 17.98 5.81 -10.36
CA ARG A 195 16.90 6.20 -11.26
C ARG A 195 16.02 7.32 -10.70
N GLN A 196 16.40 7.90 -9.56
CA GLN A 196 15.78 9.12 -9.05
C GLN A 196 16.06 10.28 -10.02
N ARG A 197 15.04 11.01 -10.39
CA ARG A 197 15.17 12.19 -11.25
C ARG A 197 15.78 13.36 -10.48
N ALA A 198 16.26 14.36 -11.21
CA ALA A 198 16.89 15.55 -10.63
C ALA A 198 15.93 16.33 -9.69
N ASP A 199 14.61 16.30 -9.96
CA ASP A 199 13.59 16.94 -9.13
C ASP A 199 13.25 16.16 -7.84
N GLY A 200 13.85 14.97 -7.66
CA GLY A 200 13.63 14.07 -6.52
C GLY A 200 12.57 13.01 -6.75
N SER A 201 11.87 12.99 -7.89
CA SER A 201 10.82 12.03 -8.18
C SER A 201 11.34 10.67 -8.67
N TRP A 202 10.45 9.67 -8.57
CA TRP A 202 10.57 8.38 -9.27
C TRP A 202 9.30 8.12 -10.08
N PRO A 203 9.40 7.63 -11.33
CA PRO A 203 8.25 7.01 -11.97
C PRO A 203 7.85 5.74 -11.19
N TYR A 204 6.65 5.23 -11.40
CA TYR A 204 6.25 3.94 -10.81
C TYR A 204 7.21 2.80 -11.21
N GLY A 205 7.61 2.76 -12.48
CA GLY A 205 8.56 1.79 -13.00
C GLY A 205 9.18 2.20 -14.33
N GLU A 206 10.11 1.39 -14.82
CA GLU A 206 10.93 1.70 -15.99
C GLU A 206 10.27 1.42 -17.35
N ALA A 207 9.23 0.58 -17.40
CA ALA A 207 8.52 0.32 -18.65
C ALA A 207 7.77 1.57 -19.14
N ALA A 208 7.65 1.74 -20.47
CA ALA A 208 7.02 2.91 -21.09
C ALA A 208 5.59 3.17 -20.59
N ASN A 209 4.84 2.12 -20.28
CA ASN A 209 3.48 2.20 -19.73
C ASN A 209 3.43 2.25 -18.20
N GLN A 210 4.57 2.56 -17.53
CA GLN A 210 4.71 2.64 -16.07
C GLN A 210 5.35 3.97 -15.62
N ARG A 211 5.35 5.00 -16.46
CA ARG A 211 6.07 6.28 -16.22
C ARG A 211 5.29 7.31 -15.39
N TRP A 212 4.10 6.99 -14.89
CA TRP A 212 3.36 7.89 -14.02
C TRP A 212 4.03 8.03 -12.65
N ILE A 213 3.74 9.14 -11.99
CA ILE A 213 4.19 9.45 -10.63
C ILE A 213 2.95 9.63 -9.78
N ASP A 214 2.87 8.92 -8.66
CA ASP A 214 1.77 9.05 -7.71
C ASP A 214 2.25 9.08 -6.26
N ASN A 215 1.37 9.50 -5.37
CA ASN A 215 1.64 9.76 -3.98
C ASN A 215 2.08 8.50 -3.23
N PHE A 216 1.25 7.45 -3.23
CA PHE A 216 1.50 6.32 -2.34
C PHE A 216 2.68 5.45 -2.78
N HIS A 217 2.96 5.33 -4.10
CA HIS A 217 4.17 4.65 -4.55
C HIS A 217 5.43 5.47 -4.23
N THR A 218 5.38 6.80 -4.37
CA THR A 218 6.47 7.67 -3.92
C THR A 218 6.65 7.55 -2.40
N GLY A 219 5.57 7.57 -1.64
CA GLY A 219 5.59 7.36 -0.19
C GLY A 219 6.20 6.01 0.22
N TYR A 220 5.92 4.92 -0.53
CA TYR A 220 6.55 3.61 -0.30
C TYR A 220 8.07 3.67 -0.51
N ASN A 221 8.54 4.35 -1.58
CA ASN A 221 9.97 4.53 -1.83
C ASN A 221 10.64 5.23 -0.64
N LEU A 222 10.04 6.31 -0.16
CA LEU A 222 10.55 7.11 0.95
C LEU A 222 10.60 6.33 2.26
N VAL A 223 9.52 5.63 2.60
CA VAL A 223 9.47 4.77 3.81
C VAL A 223 10.48 3.62 3.68
N ALA A 224 10.66 3.04 2.49
CA ALA A 224 11.63 1.98 2.27
C ALA A 224 13.08 2.45 2.44
N LEU A 225 13.42 3.69 2.03
CA LEU A 225 14.74 4.27 2.28
C LEU A 225 15.03 4.46 3.76
N LYS A 226 14.05 4.98 4.52
CA LYS A 226 14.18 5.14 5.98
C LYS A 226 14.23 3.79 6.71
N ASP A 227 13.45 2.79 6.27
CA ASP A 227 13.49 1.43 6.81
C ASP A 227 14.84 0.74 6.52
N TYR A 228 15.39 0.91 5.30
CA TYR A 228 16.72 0.41 4.95
C TYR A 228 17.81 1.00 5.85
N GLU A 229 17.83 2.33 6.00
CA GLU A 229 18.75 3.04 6.89
C GLU A 229 18.64 2.51 8.34
N ALA A 230 17.43 2.38 8.87
CA ALA A 230 17.21 1.91 10.23
C ALA A 230 17.65 0.44 10.45
N ARG A 231 17.48 -0.42 9.43
CA ARG A 231 17.85 -1.85 9.52
C ARG A 231 19.35 -2.11 9.36
N THR A 232 20.01 -1.34 8.49
CA THR A 232 21.39 -1.60 8.09
C THR A 232 22.41 -0.68 8.73
N GLY A 233 22.00 0.49 9.21
CA GLY A 233 22.89 1.58 9.60
C GLY A 233 23.59 2.27 8.41
N ASP A 234 23.21 1.94 7.18
CA ASP A 234 23.80 2.53 5.98
C ASP A 234 23.08 3.82 5.57
N HIS A 235 23.73 4.96 5.78
CA HIS A 235 23.24 6.30 5.47
C HIS A 235 23.53 6.75 4.02
N SER A 236 24.07 5.90 3.17
CA SER A 236 24.50 6.28 1.80
C SER A 236 23.35 6.82 0.93
N PHE A 237 22.11 6.53 1.28
CA PHE A 237 20.93 6.97 0.55
C PHE A 237 20.16 8.11 1.23
N ALA A 238 20.69 8.69 2.31
CA ALA A 238 20.02 9.76 3.07
C ALA A 238 19.69 10.98 2.19
N GLU A 239 20.66 11.44 1.36
CA GLU A 239 20.44 12.55 0.43
C GLU A 239 19.29 12.27 -0.56
N SER A 240 19.24 11.05 -1.11
CA SER A 240 18.15 10.62 -1.99
C SER A 240 16.79 10.62 -1.28
N ALA A 241 16.75 10.18 -0.03
CA ALA A 241 15.54 10.20 0.80
C ALA A 241 15.05 11.63 1.04
N GLU A 242 15.93 12.55 1.44
CA GLU A 242 15.57 13.95 1.70
C GLU A 242 15.14 14.68 0.42
N ARG A 243 15.83 14.48 -0.69
CA ARG A 243 15.47 15.04 -1.99
C ARG A 243 14.10 14.54 -2.48
N GLY A 244 13.86 13.24 -2.31
CA GLY A 244 12.57 12.62 -2.64
C GLY A 244 11.45 13.09 -1.73
N PHE A 245 11.71 13.27 -0.42
CA PHE A 245 10.73 13.80 0.52
C PHE A 245 10.40 15.26 0.20
N ALA A 246 11.38 16.09 -0.13
CA ALA A 246 11.15 17.47 -0.54
C ALA A 246 10.29 17.56 -1.81
N PHE A 247 10.50 16.68 -2.81
CA PHE A 247 9.61 16.56 -3.95
C PHE A 247 8.19 16.18 -3.51
N TRP A 248 8.04 15.12 -2.72
CA TRP A 248 6.75 14.62 -2.26
C TRP A 248 5.98 15.67 -1.44
N GLU A 249 6.68 16.36 -0.53
CA GLU A 249 6.08 17.34 0.36
C GLU A 249 5.53 18.58 -0.37
N ARG A 250 6.21 19.08 -1.40
CA ARG A 250 5.73 20.24 -2.18
C ARG A 250 4.67 19.87 -3.23
N THR A 251 4.60 18.59 -3.63
CA THR A 251 3.83 18.21 -4.82
C THR A 251 2.49 17.56 -4.50
N PHE A 252 2.44 16.71 -3.48
CA PHE A 252 1.29 15.85 -3.24
C PHE A 252 0.30 16.38 -2.18
N TRP A 253 0.32 17.67 -1.91
CA TRP A 253 -0.59 18.25 -0.94
C TRP A 253 -1.44 19.37 -1.57
N ARG A 254 -2.72 19.37 -1.24
CA ARG A 254 -3.63 20.46 -1.54
C ARG A 254 -3.61 21.46 -0.40
N ALA A 255 -4.09 22.69 -0.67
CA ALA A 255 -4.21 23.74 0.33
C ALA A 255 -5.16 23.39 1.49
N ASP A 256 -6.15 22.51 1.23
CA ASP A 256 -7.09 22.01 2.24
C ASP A 256 -6.53 20.86 3.10
N GLY A 257 -5.26 20.49 2.90
CA GLY A 257 -4.60 19.39 3.63
C GLY A 257 -4.81 17.99 3.04
N ALA A 258 -5.56 17.88 1.92
CA ALA A 258 -5.76 16.60 1.26
C ALA A 258 -4.48 16.10 0.57
N PRO A 259 -4.09 14.83 0.78
CA PRO A 259 -3.06 14.20 -0.05
C PRO A 259 -3.58 13.90 -1.45
N ARG A 260 -2.95 14.47 -2.49
CA ARG A 260 -3.26 14.19 -3.91
C ARG A 260 -2.93 12.75 -4.28
N TYR A 261 -3.59 12.23 -5.31
CA TYR A 261 -3.24 10.93 -5.89
C TYR A 261 -2.07 11.07 -6.88
N TYR A 262 -2.23 11.91 -7.91
CA TYR A 262 -1.21 12.19 -8.91
C TYR A 262 -0.53 13.54 -8.66
N HIS A 263 0.67 13.71 -9.20
CA HIS A 263 1.47 14.92 -8.96
C HIS A 263 0.95 16.16 -9.72
N GLU A 264 0.20 15.97 -10.80
CA GLU A 264 -0.33 17.06 -11.64
C GLU A 264 -1.85 17.24 -11.53
N GLU A 265 -2.55 16.39 -10.77
CA GLU A 265 -4.00 16.37 -10.73
C GLU A 265 -4.52 16.51 -9.29
N ASP A 266 -5.58 17.32 -9.12
CA ASP A 266 -6.24 17.46 -7.82
C ASP A 266 -7.16 16.28 -7.48
N TYR A 267 -7.55 15.48 -8.47
CA TYR A 267 -8.45 14.34 -8.30
C TYR A 267 -7.98 13.11 -9.11
N PRO A 268 -8.34 11.89 -8.69
CA PRO A 268 -9.13 11.57 -7.49
C PRO A 268 -8.35 11.76 -6.20
N LEU A 269 -9.05 11.95 -5.07
CA LEU A 269 -8.51 11.82 -3.73
C LEU A 269 -8.81 10.39 -3.24
N ASP A 270 -7.80 9.69 -2.75
CA ASP A 270 -7.88 8.26 -2.41
C ASP A 270 -7.48 8.06 -0.95
N THR A 271 -8.25 7.30 -0.20
CA THR A 271 -7.95 7.03 1.22
C THR A 271 -6.61 6.34 1.41
N HIS A 272 -6.14 5.53 0.45
CA HIS A 272 -4.81 4.93 0.50
C HIS A 272 -3.70 6.00 0.47
N CYS A 273 -3.89 7.07 -0.31
CA CYS A 273 -2.95 8.20 -0.31
C CYS A 273 -2.89 8.87 1.06
N SER A 274 -4.02 9.03 1.75
CA SER A 274 -4.05 9.59 3.11
C SER A 274 -3.34 8.66 4.09
N ALA A 275 -3.59 7.36 4.04
CA ALA A 275 -2.91 6.38 4.90
C ALA A 275 -1.39 6.38 4.67
N GLN A 276 -0.96 6.37 3.40
CA GLN A 276 0.47 6.40 3.08
C GLN A 276 1.10 7.75 3.43
N ALA A 277 0.38 8.86 3.30
CA ALA A 277 0.86 10.18 3.71
C ALA A 277 1.13 10.23 5.22
N ILE A 278 0.25 9.67 6.04
CA ILE A 278 0.47 9.55 7.49
C ILE A 278 1.79 8.80 7.75
N LEU A 279 1.96 7.61 7.17
CA LEU A 279 3.15 6.78 7.39
C LEU A 279 4.43 7.44 6.87
N THR A 280 4.38 8.12 5.71
CA THR A 280 5.51 8.85 5.16
C THR A 280 5.90 10.03 6.05
N CYS A 281 4.93 10.81 6.52
CA CYS A 281 5.16 11.92 7.45
C CYS A 281 5.78 11.43 8.77
N LEU A 282 5.30 10.32 9.32
CA LEU A 282 5.88 9.73 10.54
C LEU A 282 7.33 9.30 10.34
N ALA A 283 7.66 8.68 9.20
CA ALA A 283 9.01 8.24 8.88
C ALA A 283 10.01 9.41 8.76
N PHE A 284 9.52 10.62 8.44
CA PHE A 284 10.32 11.85 8.34
C PHE A 284 10.09 12.84 9.50
N GLY A 285 9.45 12.42 10.58
CA GLY A 285 9.23 13.24 11.76
C GLY A 285 8.28 14.43 11.57
N ARG A 286 7.44 14.40 10.53
CA ARG A 286 6.45 15.46 10.21
C ARG A 286 5.09 15.16 10.86
N ILE A 287 5.05 15.15 12.20
CA ILE A 287 3.89 14.71 12.99
C ILE A 287 2.65 15.57 12.69
N GLU A 288 2.78 16.89 12.65
CA GLU A 288 1.66 17.81 12.37
C GLU A 288 1.02 17.53 10.98
N LYS A 289 1.84 17.24 9.98
CA LYS A 289 1.36 16.85 8.65
C LYS A 289 0.68 15.49 8.63
N ALA A 290 1.17 14.53 9.42
CA ALA A 290 0.51 13.23 9.61
C ALA A 290 -0.88 13.41 10.21
N VAL A 291 -1.01 14.25 11.24
CA VAL A 291 -2.31 14.61 11.85
C VAL A 291 -3.22 15.32 10.84
N THR A 292 -2.69 16.24 10.03
CA THR A 292 -3.45 16.93 8.98
C THR A 292 -4.04 15.95 7.97
N ALA A 293 -3.26 14.95 7.50
CA ALA A 293 -3.75 13.90 6.60
C ALA A 293 -4.84 13.04 7.26
N ALA A 294 -4.65 12.67 8.53
CA ALA A 294 -5.61 11.88 9.29
C ALA A 294 -6.93 12.64 9.50
N ARG A 295 -6.85 13.89 9.92
CA ARG A 295 -8.01 14.78 10.10
C ARG A 295 -8.78 14.93 8.81
N TRP A 296 -8.08 15.28 7.73
CA TRP A 296 -8.72 15.44 6.43
C TRP A 296 -9.46 14.16 6.00
N ALA A 297 -8.84 13.00 6.17
CA ALA A 297 -9.47 11.71 5.82
C ALA A 297 -10.71 11.44 6.66
N VAL A 298 -10.68 11.74 7.97
CA VAL A 298 -11.83 11.57 8.85
C VAL A 298 -12.97 12.53 8.49
N GLU A 299 -12.68 13.78 8.20
CA GLU A 299 -13.69 14.78 7.87
C GLU A 299 -14.31 14.56 6.49
N ASN A 300 -13.58 14.00 5.52
CA ASN A 300 -13.97 13.97 4.12
C ASN A 300 -14.24 12.57 3.54
N MET A 301 -13.73 11.50 4.17
CA MET A 301 -13.77 10.14 3.63
C MET A 301 -14.34 9.10 4.63
N TRP A 302 -14.66 9.51 5.85
CA TRP A 302 -15.19 8.61 6.88
C TRP A 302 -16.70 8.42 6.74
N ASP A 303 -17.14 7.16 6.76
CA ASP A 303 -18.56 6.80 6.78
C ASP A 303 -19.04 6.54 8.21
N LYS A 304 -20.27 6.99 8.53
CA LYS A 304 -20.91 6.73 9.83
C LYS A 304 -21.08 5.24 10.17
N LEU A 305 -20.98 4.37 9.17
CA LEU A 305 -21.00 2.92 9.32
C LEU A 305 -19.65 2.32 9.79
N GLY A 306 -18.63 3.15 10.04
CA GLY A 306 -17.37 2.73 10.63
C GLY A 306 -16.28 2.33 9.63
N PHE A 307 -16.29 2.86 8.43
CA PHE A 307 -15.29 2.59 7.40
C PHE A 307 -14.93 3.83 6.59
N PHE A 308 -13.82 3.81 5.85
CA PHE A 308 -13.43 4.87 4.93
C PHE A 308 -13.90 4.58 3.51
N TRP A 309 -14.39 5.61 2.80
CA TRP A 309 -14.70 5.54 1.37
C TRP A 309 -13.45 5.26 0.55
N TYR A 310 -13.65 4.68 -0.64
CA TYR A 310 -12.54 4.39 -1.55
C TYR A 310 -11.90 5.65 -2.12
N GLN A 311 -12.68 6.44 -2.86
CA GLN A 311 -12.18 7.61 -3.59
C GLN A 311 -13.21 8.72 -3.66
N ARG A 312 -12.71 9.95 -3.72
CA ARG A 312 -13.49 11.14 -4.02
C ARG A 312 -12.99 11.76 -5.33
N GLY A 313 -13.84 11.81 -6.36
CA GLY A 313 -13.62 12.52 -7.61
C GLY A 313 -14.05 14.00 -7.51
N ARG A 314 -13.86 14.73 -8.60
CA ARG A 314 -14.31 16.13 -8.67
C ARG A 314 -15.82 16.29 -8.51
N TYR A 315 -16.62 15.40 -9.08
CA TYR A 315 -18.07 15.48 -9.19
C TYR A 315 -18.82 14.38 -8.43
N CYS A 316 -18.17 13.28 -8.14
CA CYS A 316 -18.77 12.15 -7.44
C CYS A 316 -17.76 11.48 -6.51
N ALA A 317 -18.29 10.80 -5.48
CA ALA A 317 -17.48 9.99 -4.58
C ALA A 317 -17.83 8.50 -4.76
N ASN A 318 -16.82 7.65 -4.64
CA ASN A 318 -16.98 6.20 -4.57
C ASN A 318 -16.91 5.78 -3.10
N HIS A 319 -18.07 5.48 -2.53
CA HIS A 319 -18.23 5.13 -1.12
C HIS A 319 -17.98 3.64 -0.83
N LEU A 320 -17.50 2.87 -1.81
CA LEU A 320 -17.26 1.45 -1.61
C LEU A 320 -16.14 1.21 -0.58
N SER A 321 -16.37 0.22 0.28
CA SER A 321 -15.38 -0.25 1.24
C SER A 321 -14.52 -1.33 0.60
N TYR A 322 -13.24 -1.03 0.36
CA TYR A 322 -12.24 -1.99 -0.08
C TYR A 322 -11.29 -2.31 1.06
N VAL A 323 -11.44 -3.51 1.67
CA VAL A 323 -10.75 -3.81 2.93
C VAL A 323 -9.22 -3.75 2.79
N ARG A 324 -8.64 -4.35 1.75
CA ARG A 324 -7.20 -4.29 1.53
C ARG A 324 -6.70 -2.89 1.13
N TRP A 325 -7.45 -2.21 0.26
CA TRP A 325 -6.98 -0.97 -0.34
C TRP A 325 -7.14 0.24 0.59
N THR A 326 -8.23 0.29 1.32
CA THR A 326 -8.62 1.42 2.17
C THR A 326 -8.50 1.10 3.66
N GLN A 327 -9.29 0.13 4.14
CA GLN A 327 -9.51 -0.05 5.56
C GLN A 327 -8.26 -0.50 6.31
N ALA A 328 -7.59 -1.54 5.80
CA ALA A 328 -6.39 -2.08 6.44
C ALA A 328 -5.23 -1.07 6.46
N TRP A 329 -5.10 -0.25 5.39
CA TRP A 329 -4.09 0.79 5.35
C TRP A 329 -4.36 1.93 6.34
N MET A 330 -5.61 2.44 6.40
CA MET A 330 -5.96 3.47 7.39
C MET A 330 -5.87 2.93 8.81
N TYR A 331 -6.29 1.68 9.03
CA TYR A 331 -6.16 1.02 10.33
C TYR A 331 -4.71 0.98 10.81
N TYR A 332 -3.79 0.53 9.95
CA TYR A 332 -2.36 0.50 10.24
C TYR A 332 -1.78 1.91 10.44
N ALA A 333 -2.10 2.84 9.55
CA ALA A 333 -1.59 4.21 9.63
C ALA A 333 -2.02 4.93 10.91
N LEU A 334 -3.29 4.78 11.33
CA LEU A 334 -3.79 5.34 12.57
C LEU A 334 -3.16 4.66 13.79
N ALA A 335 -2.93 3.34 13.75
CA ALA A 335 -2.24 2.61 14.82
C ALA A 335 -0.79 3.07 15.03
N GLU A 336 -0.10 3.50 13.98
CA GLU A 336 1.24 4.10 14.07
C GLU A 336 1.20 5.56 14.55
N LEU A 337 0.16 6.32 14.17
CA LEU A 337 0.03 7.73 14.52
C LEU A 337 -0.33 7.94 16.01
N LEU A 338 -1.33 7.19 16.50
CA LEU A 338 -1.89 7.39 17.83
C LEU A 338 -0.84 7.39 18.96
N PRO A 339 0.09 6.41 19.06
CA PRO A 339 1.11 6.41 20.11
C PRO A 339 2.08 7.60 20.04
N VAL A 340 2.26 8.18 18.86
CA VAL A 340 3.15 9.34 18.65
C VAL A 340 2.50 10.61 19.19
N ILE A 341 1.23 10.84 18.85
CA ILE A 341 0.49 12.04 19.30
C ILE A 341 0.04 11.97 20.77
N GLU A 342 0.07 10.80 21.39
CA GLU A 342 -0.20 10.63 22.83
C GLU A 342 0.99 11.02 23.72
N LYS A 343 2.20 11.01 23.15
CA LYS A 343 3.44 11.37 23.84
C LYS A 343 3.78 12.87 23.73
N THR A 344 3.10 13.59 22.84
CA THR A 344 3.24 15.03 22.62
C THR A 344 2.12 15.81 23.30
#